data_4d3417d9fd0f5b1c384b00aa7fb3e303
#
_entry.id   4d3417d9fd0f5b1c384b00aa7fb3e303
#
_cell.length_a   1.000
_cell.length_b   1.000
_cell.length_c   1.000
_cell.angle_alpha   90.00
_cell.angle_beta   90.00
_cell.angle_gamma   90.00
#
_symmetry.space_group_name_H-M   'P 1'
#
loop_
_entity.id
_entity.type
_entity.pdbx_description
1 polymer ?
#
loop_
_entity_poly.entity_id
_entity_poly.type
_entity_poly.pdbx_seq_one_letter_code
_entity_poly.pdbx_strand_id
1 'polypeptide(L)'
;MDDWKIGMIGASLFIGWCITLLWLPAMADKKGRRKLFWAGITGDLLLYTGLMITDSLVVMIILYLCFGMLCSIRVQVGYVYLMEMLPKKAQTNVTSGWNVQEAMIYVIGTLYFWQISKHWFWYCLVGYIWNIISVIFLVWMPESPRYLV
;
A
#
# COMPACT_ATOMS: atom_id res chain seq x y z
N MET A 1 -1.76 -21.94 -14.21
CA MET A 1 -2.19 -20.61 -14.68
C MET A 1 -1.20 -20.20 -15.75
N ASP A 2 -1.63 -19.72 -16.89
CA ASP A 2 -0.73 -19.38 -18.00
C ASP A 2 0.10 -18.16 -17.65
N ASP A 3 1.38 -18.11 -18.03
CA ASP A 3 2.32 -17.05 -17.64
C ASP A 3 1.86 -15.64 -18.01
N TRP A 4 1.15 -15.50 -19.14
CA TRP A 4 0.60 -14.22 -19.57
C TRP A 4 -0.51 -13.69 -18.64
N LYS A 5 -1.31 -14.58 -18.01
CA LYS A 5 -2.36 -14.21 -17.05
C LYS A 5 -1.74 -13.65 -15.76
N ILE A 6 -0.66 -14.26 -15.31
CA ILE A 6 0.12 -13.77 -14.16
C ILE A 6 0.70 -12.39 -14.47
N GLY A 7 1.24 -12.22 -15.67
CA GLY A 7 1.76 -10.94 -16.14
C GLY A 7 0.70 -9.83 -16.18
N MET A 8 -0.53 -10.15 -16.64
CA MET A 8 -1.63 -9.19 -16.68
C MET A 8 -2.08 -8.74 -15.28
N ILE A 9 -2.15 -9.66 -14.33
CA ILE A 9 -2.48 -9.32 -12.92
C ILE A 9 -1.43 -8.37 -12.35
N GLY A 10 -0.14 -8.69 -12.51
CA GLY A 10 0.94 -7.81 -12.07
C GLY A 10 0.92 -6.44 -12.74
N ALA A 11 0.71 -6.40 -14.07
CA ALA A 11 0.63 -5.15 -14.82
C ALA A 11 -0.55 -4.27 -14.37
N SER A 12 -1.71 -4.86 -14.07
CA SER A 12 -2.89 -4.11 -13.62
C SER A 12 -2.63 -3.33 -12.33
N LEU A 13 -1.89 -3.90 -11.38
CA LEU A 13 -1.48 -3.23 -10.15
C LEU A 13 -0.64 -1.97 -10.45
N PHE A 14 0.38 -2.09 -11.29
CA PHE A 14 1.23 -0.96 -11.63
C PHE A 14 0.51 0.10 -12.46
N ILE A 15 -0.42 -0.29 -13.34
CA ILE A 15 -1.26 0.64 -14.08
C ILE A 15 -2.12 1.46 -13.11
N GLY A 16 -2.77 0.82 -12.13
CA GLY A 16 -3.54 1.50 -11.09
C GLY A 16 -2.67 2.49 -10.30
N TRP A 17 -1.46 2.08 -9.95
CA TRP A 17 -0.48 2.93 -9.27
C TRP A 17 -0.13 4.17 -10.10
N CYS A 18 0.24 4.00 -11.39
CA CYS A 18 0.58 5.10 -12.29
C CYS A 18 -0.59 6.09 -12.47
N ILE A 19 -1.81 5.59 -12.66
CA ILE A 19 -2.99 6.44 -12.82
C ILE A 19 -3.17 7.34 -11.58
N THR A 20 -3.02 6.78 -10.39
CA THR A 20 -3.21 7.54 -9.14
C THR A 20 -2.15 8.62 -8.96
N LEU A 21 -0.90 8.38 -9.32
CA LEU A 21 0.18 9.35 -9.18
C LEU A 21 -0.07 10.66 -9.94
N LEU A 22 -0.85 10.63 -11.02
CA LEU A 22 -1.12 11.81 -11.83
C LEU A 22 -1.97 12.87 -11.12
N TRP A 23 -2.90 12.45 -10.25
CA TRP A 23 -3.85 13.36 -9.58
C TRP A 23 -3.74 13.37 -8.06
N LEU A 24 -3.02 12.42 -7.49
CA LEU A 24 -2.90 12.24 -6.04
C LEU A 24 -2.34 13.47 -5.31
N PRO A 25 -1.26 14.14 -5.77
CA PRO A 25 -0.71 15.29 -5.07
C PRO A 25 -1.75 16.43 -4.91
N ALA A 26 -2.46 16.75 -5.99
CA ALA A 26 -3.50 17.78 -5.97
C ALA A 26 -4.67 17.44 -5.04
N MET A 27 -4.99 16.18 -4.89
CA MET A 27 -6.07 15.73 -3.99
C MET A 27 -5.63 15.72 -2.53
N ALA A 28 -4.37 15.35 -2.26
CA ALA A 28 -3.79 15.35 -0.92
C ALA A 28 -3.75 16.74 -0.30
N ASP A 29 -3.40 17.75 -1.10
CA ASP A 29 -3.35 19.15 -0.65
C ASP A 29 -4.75 19.75 -0.39
N LYS A 30 -5.78 19.32 -1.16
CA LYS A 30 -7.15 19.84 -1.01
C LYS A 30 -7.96 19.16 0.10
N LYS A 31 -7.86 17.85 0.25
CA LYS A 31 -8.72 17.07 1.17
C LYS A 31 -8.11 16.81 2.54
N GLY A 32 -6.84 17.14 2.72
CA GLY A 32 -6.07 16.79 3.90
C GLY A 32 -5.50 15.37 3.83
N ARG A 33 -4.28 15.21 4.36
CA ARG A 33 -3.50 13.99 4.22
C ARG A 33 -4.03 12.85 5.09
N ARG A 34 -4.47 13.15 6.30
CA ARG A 34 -5.03 12.15 7.21
C ARG A 34 -6.26 11.47 6.61
N LYS A 35 -7.22 12.23 6.09
CA LYS A 35 -8.46 11.66 5.51
C LYS A 35 -8.17 10.78 4.32
N LEU A 36 -7.23 11.20 3.47
CA LEU A 36 -6.84 10.44 2.29
C LEU A 36 -6.09 9.15 2.65
N PHE A 37 -5.23 9.23 3.65
CA PHE A 37 -4.51 8.07 4.19
C PHE A 37 -5.46 7.05 4.82
N TRP A 38 -6.48 7.53 5.57
CA TRP A 38 -7.57 6.71 6.10
C TRP A 38 -8.32 5.97 4.97
N ALA A 39 -8.71 6.70 3.94
CA ALA A 39 -9.41 6.11 2.80
C ALA A 39 -8.53 5.07 2.07
N GLY A 40 -7.22 5.33 1.94
CA GLY A 40 -6.27 4.40 1.34
C GLY A 40 -6.18 3.10 2.13
N ILE A 41 -5.87 3.15 3.43
CA ILE A 41 -5.69 1.94 4.26
C ILE A 41 -6.98 1.15 4.42
N THR A 42 -8.12 1.81 4.67
CA THR A 42 -9.40 1.11 4.82
C THR A 42 -9.87 0.50 3.51
N GLY A 43 -9.68 1.21 2.40
CA GLY A 43 -9.96 0.69 1.07
C GLY A 43 -9.07 -0.50 0.72
N ASP A 44 -7.77 -0.43 1.00
CA ASP A 44 -6.84 -1.56 0.83
C ASP A 44 -7.31 -2.80 1.57
N LEU A 45 -7.76 -2.66 2.82
CA LEU A 45 -8.25 -3.77 3.62
C LEU A 45 -9.47 -4.45 2.97
N LEU A 46 -10.41 -3.65 2.47
CA LEU A 46 -11.61 -4.16 1.78
C LEU A 46 -11.26 -4.89 0.49
N LEU A 47 -10.39 -4.29 -0.34
CA LEU A 47 -9.94 -4.92 -1.60
C LEU A 47 -9.14 -6.19 -1.35
N TYR A 48 -8.31 -6.20 -0.31
CA TYR A 48 -7.53 -7.36 0.08
C TYR A 48 -8.44 -8.53 0.50
N THR A 49 -9.52 -8.23 1.23
CA THR A 49 -10.55 -9.23 1.56
C THR A 49 -11.20 -9.78 0.30
N GLY A 50 -11.56 -8.91 -0.65
CA GLY A 50 -12.11 -9.31 -1.96
C GLY A 50 -11.16 -10.22 -2.76
N LEU A 51 -9.87 -9.91 -2.75
CA LEU A 51 -8.84 -10.71 -3.42
C LEU A 51 -8.69 -12.12 -2.83
N MET A 52 -8.89 -12.27 -1.50
CA MET A 52 -8.80 -13.57 -0.83
C MET A 52 -9.98 -14.50 -1.15
N ILE A 53 -11.13 -13.94 -1.54
CA ILE A 53 -12.37 -14.70 -1.76
C ILE A 53 -12.57 -15.03 -3.25
N THR A 54 -11.93 -14.27 -4.15
CA THR A 54 -12.21 -14.31 -5.59
C THR A 54 -11.34 -15.33 -6.32
N ASP A 55 -11.97 -16.19 -7.13
CA ASP A 55 -11.30 -17.15 -8.03
C ASP A 55 -11.35 -16.72 -9.52
N SER A 56 -12.14 -15.70 -9.86
CA SER A 56 -12.32 -15.24 -11.23
C SER A 56 -11.17 -14.33 -11.69
N LEU A 57 -10.51 -14.69 -12.81
CA LEU A 57 -9.38 -13.93 -13.36
C LEU A 57 -9.74 -12.47 -13.67
N VAL A 58 -10.91 -12.22 -14.27
CA VAL A 58 -11.32 -10.86 -14.64
C VAL A 58 -11.54 -10.00 -13.41
N VAL A 59 -12.19 -10.57 -12.39
CA VAL A 59 -12.42 -9.86 -11.12
C VAL A 59 -11.08 -9.60 -10.41
N MET A 60 -10.14 -10.56 -10.43
CA MET A 60 -8.79 -10.35 -9.88
C MET A 60 -8.07 -9.19 -10.54
N ILE A 61 -8.08 -9.08 -11.87
CA ILE A 61 -7.44 -7.97 -12.60
C ILE A 61 -8.02 -6.62 -12.17
N ILE A 62 -9.36 -6.53 -12.08
CA ILE A 62 -10.04 -5.29 -11.65
C ILE A 62 -9.69 -4.95 -10.18
N LEU A 63 -9.71 -5.94 -9.30
CA LEU A 63 -9.36 -5.75 -7.89
C LEU A 63 -7.89 -5.34 -7.73
N TYR A 64 -6.97 -5.95 -8.48
CA TYR A 64 -5.55 -5.55 -8.44
C TYR A 64 -5.30 -4.15 -8.98
N LEU A 65 -6.06 -3.73 -10.00
CA LEU A 65 -6.00 -2.35 -10.50
C LEU A 65 -6.46 -1.36 -9.41
N CYS A 66 -7.62 -1.61 -8.79
CA CYS A 66 -8.11 -0.78 -7.68
C CYS A 66 -7.17 -0.82 -6.47
N PHE A 67 -6.60 -1.99 -6.15
CA PHE A 67 -5.63 -2.16 -5.09
C PHE A 67 -4.35 -1.35 -5.37
N GLY A 68 -3.84 -1.33 -6.61
CA GLY A 68 -2.72 -0.49 -7.01
C GLY A 68 -3.00 1.00 -6.81
N MET A 69 -4.22 1.45 -7.11
CA MET A 69 -4.64 2.84 -6.88
C MET A 69 -4.62 3.21 -5.38
N LEU A 70 -5.19 2.39 -4.52
CA LEU A 70 -5.25 2.65 -3.07
C LEU A 70 -3.89 2.48 -2.40
N CYS A 71 -3.11 1.48 -2.81
CA CYS A 71 -1.75 1.26 -2.33
C CYS A 71 -0.85 2.47 -2.62
N SER A 72 -0.97 3.08 -3.81
CA SER A 72 -0.28 4.31 -4.14
C SER A 72 -0.64 5.46 -3.19
N ILE A 73 -1.93 5.62 -2.86
CA ILE A 73 -2.38 6.62 -1.88
C ILE A 73 -1.72 6.38 -0.52
N ARG A 74 -1.77 5.14 -0.03
CA ARG A 74 -1.18 4.77 1.26
C ARG A 74 0.32 5.05 1.31
N VAL A 75 1.07 4.63 0.31
CA VAL A 75 2.53 4.76 0.29
C VAL A 75 2.94 6.22 0.14
N GLN A 76 2.40 6.94 -0.83
CA GLN A 76 2.82 8.32 -1.13
C GLN A 76 2.35 9.31 -0.06
N VAL A 77 1.08 9.25 0.32
CA VAL A 77 0.55 10.16 1.35
C VAL A 77 1.15 9.84 2.71
N GLY A 78 1.34 8.57 3.03
CA GLY A 78 1.99 8.13 4.26
C GLY A 78 3.45 8.61 4.35
N TYR A 79 4.21 8.48 3.28
CA TYR A 79 5.59 8.97 3.22
C TYR A 79 5.67 10.49 3.41
N VAL A 80 4.85 11.26 2.67
CA VAL A 80 4.86 12.71 2.79
C VAL A 80 4.39 13.17 4.17
N TYR A 81 3.35 12.53 4.73
CA TYR A 81 2.91 12.81 6.09
C TYR A 81 4.03 12.56 7.11
N LEU A 82 4.74 11.43 7.00
CA LEU A 82 5.87 11.10 7.86
C LEU A 82 6.97 12.17 7.76
N MET A 83 7.30 12.63 6.56
CA MET A 83 8.32 13.66 6.33
C MET A 83 7.93 15.01 6.94
N GLU A 84 6.65 15.36 6.99
CA GLU A 84 6.18 16.60 7.58
C GLU A 84 6.22 16.61 9.12
N MET A 85 6.06 15.43 9.73
CA MET A 85 6.13 15.28 11.18
C MET A 85 7.55 15.24 11.73
N LEU A 86 8.55 15.05 10.88
CA LEU A 86 9.94 14.86 11.28
C LEU A 86 10.78 16.14 11.13
N PRO A 87 11.68 16.42 12.10
CA PRO A 87 12.65 17.49 11.95
C PRO A 87 13.61 17.20 10.79
N LYS A 88 14.04 18.25 10.07
CA LYS A 88 14.90 18.13 8.87
C LYS A 88 16.13 17.24 9.05
N LYS A 89 16.74 17.25 10.25
CA LYS A 89 17.91 16.42 10.58
C LYS A 89 17.63 14.91 10.57
N ALA A 90 16.40 14.50 10.88
CA ALA A 90 16.00 13.09 10.93
C ALA A 90 15.46 12.57 9.60
N GLN A 91 15.05 13.44 8.68
CA GLN A 91 14.39 13.07 7.43
C GLN A 91 15.24 12.11 6.57
N THR A 92 16.54 12.38 6.44
CA THR A 92 17.45 11.54 5.63
C THR A 92 17.52 10.12 6.18
N ASN A 93 17.69 9.96 7.49
CA ASN A 93 17.80 8.64 8.11
C ASN A 93 16.49 7.85 8.00
N VAL A 94 15.36 8.53 8.17
CA VAL A 94 14.04 7.90 8.06
C VAL A 94 13.71 7.52 6.62
N THR A 95 14.09 8.34 5.64
CA THR A 95 13.96 8.00 4.21
C THR A 95 14.77 6.76 3.87
N SER A 96 16.02 6.69 4.34
CA SER A 96 16.85 5.49 4.13
C SER A 96 16.24 4.26 4.79
N GLY A 97 15.74 4.39 6.02
CA GLY A 97 15.04 3.31 6.72
C GLY A 97 13.77 2.83 5.98
N TRP A 98 13.00 3.75 5.42
CA TRP A 98 11.82 3.44 4.59
C TRP A 98 12.18 2.57 3.38
N ASN A 99 13.20 2.98 2.62
CA ASN A 99 13.66 2.22 1.46
C ASN A 99 14.22 0.84 1.83
N VAL A 100 14.96 0.75 2.94
CA VAL A 100 15.47 -0.54 3.46
C VAL A 100 14.33 -1.46 3.86
N GLN A 101 13.32 -0.95 4.57
CA GLN A 101 12.14 -1.73 4.94
C GLN A 101 11.40 -2.25 3.72
N GLU A 102 11.21 -1.45 2.69
CA GLU A 102 10.57 -1.85 1.44
C GLU A 102 11.35 -2.98 0.75
N ALA A 103 12.66 -2.82 0.63
CA ALA A 103 13.54 -3.86 0.07
C ALA A 103 13.48 -5.16 0.89
N MET A 104 13.47 -5.09 2.22
CA MET A 104 13.39 -6.27 3.09
C MET A 104 12.09 -7.05 2.91
N ILE A 105 10.97 -6.38 2.67
CA ILE A 105 9.68 -7.05 2.40
C ILE A 105 9.80 -7.95 1.16
N TYR A 106 10.44 -7.47 0.08
CA TYR A 106 10.67 -8.26 -1.13
C TYR A 106 11.60 -9.45 -0.88
N VAL A 107 12.67 -9.25 -0.11
CA VAL A 107 13.61 -10.33 0.27
C VAL A 107 12.89 -11.41 1.08
N ILE A 108 12.14 -11.01 2.11
CA ILE A 108 11.37 -11.93 2.97
C ILE A 108 10.35 -12.70 2.13
N GLY A 109 9.60 -12.03 1.24
CA GLY A 109 8.66 -12.66 0.34
C GLY A 109 9.32 -13.70 -0.57
N THR A 110 10.46 -13.36 -1.17
CA THR A 110 11.21 -14.27 -2.02
C THR A 110 11.71 -15.50 -1.26
N LEU A 111 12.26 -15.30 -0.06
CA LEU A 111 12.73 -16.39 0.80
C LEU A 111 11.59 -17.30 1.26
N TYR A 112 10.43 -16.72 1.58
CA TYR A 112 9.24 -17.48 1.94
C TYR A 112 8.84 -18.44 0.80
N PHE A 113 8.69 -17.94 -0.43
CA PHE A 113 8.29 -18.76 -1.57
C PHE A 113 9.37 -19.75 -2.02
N TRP A 114 10.65 -19.48 -1.73
CA TRP A 114 11.75 -20.38 -2.06
C TRP A 114 11.92 -21.51 -1.04
N GLN A 115 11.87 -21.21 0.27
CA GLN A 115 12.28 -22.16 1.30
C GLN A 115 11.10 -22.74 2.13
N ILE A 116 10.00 -21.98 2.33
CA ILE A 116 8.98 -22.36 3.30
C ILE A 116 7.78 -23.00 2.62
N SER A 117 7.11 -22.30 1.72
CA SER A 117 5.91 -22.82 1.06
C SER A 117 5.58 -22.06 -0.21
N LYS A 118 5.06 -22.80 -1.21
CA LYS A 118 4.47 -22.21 -2.41
C LYS A 118 3.03 -21.74 -2.22
N HIS A 119 2.45 -21.93 -1.02
CA HIS A 119 1.10 -21.47 -0.71
C HIS A 119 1.13 -19.97 -0.41
N TRP A 120 0.55 -19.20 -1.32
CA TRP A 120 0.44 -17.74 -1.21
C TRP A 120 -0.44 -17.28 -0.04
N PHE A 121 -1.41 -18.10 0.38
CA PHE A 121 -2.43 -17.75 1.39
C PHE A 121 -1.82 -17.30 2.73
N TRP A 122 -0.87 -18.06 3.28
CA TRP A 122 -0.27 -17.74 4.58
C TRP A 122 0.54 -16.44 4.55
N TYR A 123 1.27 -16.21 3.46
CA TYR A 123 2.00 -14.96 3.27
C TYR A 123 1.06 -13.76 3.19
N CYS A 124 -0.01 -13.89 2.44
CA CYS A 124 -1.06 -12.89 2.34
C CYS A 124 -1.77 -12.67 3.68
N LEU A 125 -2.04 -13.71 4.46
CA LEU A 125 -2.67 -13.60 5.77
C LEU A 125 -1.84 -12.74 6.74
N VAL A 126 -0.52 -12.89 6.74
CA VAL A 126 0.38 -12.05 7.55
C VAL A 126 0.25 -10.58 7.13
N GLY A 127 0.26 -10.29 5.83
CA GLY A 127 0.06 -8.93 5.32
C GLY A 127 -1.32 -8.35 5.69
N TYR A 128 -2.35 -9.18 5.68
CA TYR A 128 -3.71 -8.79 6.07
C TYR A 128 -3.81 -8.42 7.56
N ILE A 129 -3.24 -9.25 8.43
CA ILE A 129 -3.18 -8.96 9.88
C ILE A 129 -2.42 -7.64 10.13
N TRP A 130 -1.30 -7.43 9.43
CA TRP A 130 -0.52 -6.20 9.55
C TRP A 130 -1.31 -4.97 9.09
N ASN A 131 -2.13 -5.12 8.06
CA ASN A 131 -3.02 -4.05 7.59
C ASN A 131 -4.09 -3.71 8.64
N ILE A 132 -4.70 -4.71 9.29
CA ILE A 132 -5.66 -4.50 10.39
C ILE A 132 -5.00 -3.74 11.55
N ILE A 133 -3.82 -4.14 11.95
CA ILE A 133 -3.05 -3.44 13.00
C ILE A 133 -2.82 -1.98 12.61
N SER A 134 -2.47 -1.72 11.36
CA SER A 134 -2.27 -0.36 10.83
C SER A 134 -3.53 0.48 10.89
N VAL A 135 -4.71 -0.09 10.60
CA VAL A 135 -6.01 0.60 10.74
C VAL A 135 -6.28 0.99 12.20
N ILE A 136 -5.98 0.12 13.16
CA ILE A 136 -6.17 0.40 14.58
C ILE A 136 -5.27 1.57 15.03
N PHE A 137 -4.00 1.56 14.65
CA PHE A 137 -3.08 2.64 14.99
C PHE A 137 -3.44 3.98 14.33
N LEU A 138 -4.09 3.92 13.18
CA LEU A 138 -4.51 5.10 12.43
C LEU A 138 -5.52 5.96 13.20
N VAL A 139 -6.32 5.36 14.10
CA VAL A 139 -7.30 6.09 14.94
C VAL A 139 -6.60 7.16 15.80
N TRP A 140 -5.39 6.90 16.25
CA TRP A 140 -4.62 7.80 17.12
C TRP A 140 -3.74 8.81 16.36
N MET A 141 -3.76 8.77 15.04
CA MET A 141 -2.95 9.63 14.20
C MET A 141 -3.49 11.07 14.15
N PRO A 142 -2.74 12.11 14.56
CA PRO A 142 -3.16 13.52 14.47
C PRO A 142 -3.19 14.02 13.02
N GLU A 143 -3.80 15.16 12.74
CA GLU A 143 -3.69 15.83 11.44
C GLU A 143 -2.28 16.39 11.21
N SER A 144 -1.90 16.54 9.92
CA SER A 144 -0.62 17.14 9.56
C SER A 144 -0.56 18.61 10.00
N PRO A 145 0.55 19.06 10.65
CA PRO A 145 0.73 20.45 11.05
C PRO A 145 0.60 21.44 9.88
N ARG A 146 0.96 21.02 8.70
CA ARG A 146 0.94 21.85 7.48
C ARG A 146 -0.47 22.10 6.94
N TYR A 147 -1.43 21.24 7.29
CA TYR A 147 -2.82 21.40 6.91
C TYR A 147 -3.58 22.32 7.88
N LEU A 148 -3.05 22.52 9.08
CA LEU A 148 -3.65 23.34 10.14
C LEU A 148 -3.20 24.83 10.08
N VAL A 149 -2.24 25.16 9.25
CA VAL A 149 -1.74 26.52 8.99
C VAL A 149 -2.28 27.04 7.67
#